data_426acc2ac2092f0968aab5b0f2a2ea84
#
_entry.id   426acc2ac2092f0968aab5b0f2a2ea84
#
_cell.length_a   1.000
_cell.length_b   1.000
_cell.length_c   1.000
_cell.angle_alpha   90.00
_cell.angle_beta   90.00
_cell.angle_gamma   90.00
#
_symmetry.space_group_name_H-M   'P 1'
#
loop_
_entity.id
_entity.type
_entity.pdbx_description
1 polymer ?
#
loop_
_entity_poly.entity_id
_entity_poly.type
_entity_poly.pdbx_seq_one_letter_code
_entity_poly.pdbx_strand_id
1 'polypeptide(L)'
;MASTAPIGVFDSGLGGISVAREIRRDMPNEHVLYFGDSANAPYGTKSPEQVRELSDVIVKRFVEQGVKAVVIACNTATSAAANELRDTYDIPIIGMEPALKVACDRGHGKRQHVIVAATPLTLRERKFAVLMDRFKADHTIFPEPCPGLVEIVEHGQLDDHDVVMRTLHQYFDQYDLSTIDSVVLGCTHFVFYRDYFRELLPDTAAIIDGNEGTVRHLGVVLESLGKLAPEDAEGGIELTNSDTSARIAQLAQSLLDR
;
A
#
# COMPACT_ATOMS: atom_id res chain seq x y z
N MET A 1 -22.50 8.77 15.92
CA MET A 1 -21.84 9.64 16.91
C MET A 1 -20.34 9.55 16.67
N ALA A 2 -19.62 10.68 16.73
CA ALA A 2 -18.16 10.70 16.62
C ALA A 2 -17.52 9.65 17.53
N SER A 3 -16.39 9.06 17.11
CA SER A 3 -15.77 7.93 17.81
C SER A 3 -14.27 8.13 17.94
N THR A 4 -13.77 8.05 19.18
CA THR A 4 -12.34 8.05 19.49
C THR A 4 -11.70 6.66 19.41
N ALA A 5 -12.48 5.61 19.05
CA ALA A 5 -11.92 4.29 18.81
C ALA A 5 -10.87 4.35 17.67
N PRO A 6 -9.77 3.61 17.78
CA PRO A 6 -8.68 3.72 16.80
C PRO A 6 -9.03 3.09 15.45
N ILE A 7 -8.23 3.42 14.44
CA ILE A 7 -8.21 2.75 13.14
C ILE A 7 -7.08 1.73 13.17
N GLY A 8 -7.38 0.44 12.89
CA GLY A 8 -6.36 -0.57 12.67
C GLY A 8 -5.80 -0.45 11.26
N VAL A 9 -4.49 -0.39 11.12
CA VAL A 9 -3.80 -0.41 9.82
C VAL A 9 -2.77 -1.52 9.82
N PHE A 10 -2.82 -2.45 8.88
CA PHE A 10 -1.80 -3.47 8.78
C PHE A 10 -1.20 -3.63 7.40
N ASP A 11 0.03 -4.08 7.39
CA ASP A 11 0.79 -4.45 6.20
C ASP A 11 1.60 -5.73 6.45
N SER A 12 2.07 -6.35 5.37
CA SER A 12 2.98 -7.50 5.42
C SER A 12 4.34 -7.19 6.06
N GLY A 13 4.66 -5.91 6.26
CA GLY A 13 5.93 -5.45 6.81
C GLY A 13 5.89 -3.97 7.15
N LEU A 14 6.83 -3.20 6.61
CA LEU A 14 7.02 -1.78 6.90
C LEU A 14 6.37 -0.85 5.87
N GLY A 15 5.98 -1.37 4.71
CA GLY A 15 5.47 -0.54 3.59
C GLY A 15 4.23 0.26 3.93
N GLY A 16 3.31 -0.32 4.69
CA GLY A 16 2.05 0.30 5.09
C GLY A 16 2.19 1.52 6.01
N ILE A 17 3.38 1.78 6.55
CA ILE A 17 3.69 3.03 7.26
C ILE A 17 3.42 4.23 6.35
N SER A 18 3.62 4.09 5.04
CA SER A 18 3.28 5.12 4.06
C SER A 18 1.79 5.47 4.07
N VAL A 19 0.90 4.49 4.28
CA VAL A 19 -0.56 4.70 4.41
C VAL A 19 -0.90 5.32 5.78
N ALA A 20 -0.25 4.86 6.86
CA ALA A 20 -0.46 5.44 8.18
C ALA A 20 -0.05 6.93 8.23
N ARG A 21 1.05 7.31 7.55
CA ARG A 21 1.45 8.71 7.37
C ARG A 21 0.40 9.53 6.64
N GLU A 22 -0.17 8.96 5.57
CA GLU A 22 -1.22 9.60 4.80
C GLU A 22 -2.47 9.83 5.66
N ILE A 23 -2.88 8.85 6.50
CA ILE A 23 -3.98 9.00 7.44
C ILE A 23 -3.68 10.14 8.43
N ARG A 24 -2.49 10.19 9.01
CA ARG A 24 -2.08 11.27 9.93
C ARG A 24 -2.14 12.65 9.29
N ARG A 25 -1.78 12.74 8.00
CA ARG A 25 -1.81 14.00 7.25
C ARG A 25 -3.24 14.48 6.98
N ASP A 26 -4.11 13.59 6.52
CA ASP A 26 -5.44 13.94 6.01
C ASP A 26 -6.52 13.89 7.10
N MET A 27 -6.30 13.10 8.15
CA MET A 27 -7.20 12.91 9.29
C MET A 27 -6.41 13.00 10.61
N PRO A 28 -5.88 14.19 10.98
CA PRO A 28 -4.92 14.35 12.08
C PRO A 28 -5.51 14.05 13.47
N ASN A 29 -6.81 14.02 13.61
CA ASN A 29 -7.51 13.70 14.87
C ASN A 29 -7.74 12.19 15.06
N GLU A 30 -7.43 11.37 14.05
CA GLU A 30 -7.59 9.92 14.15
C GLU A 30 -6.42 9.26 14.86
N HIS A 31 -6.71 8.30 15.75
CA HIS A 31 -5.71 7.44 16.35
C HIS A 31 -5.54 6.17 15.51
N VAL A 32 -4.30 5.84 15.15
CA VAL A 32 -3.95 4.71 14.28
C VAL A 32 -3.15 3.67 15.08
N LEU A 33 -3.64 2.44 15.11
CA LEU A 33 -2.87 1.27 15.54
C LEU A 33 -2.28 0.61 14.29
N TYR A 34 -0.99 0.80 14.06
CA TYR A 34 -0.28 0.15 12.97
C TYR A 34 0.30 -1.19 13.40
N PHE A 35 0.12 -2.22 12.57
CA PHE A 35 0.75 -3.53 12.73
C PHE A 35 1.46 -3.94 11.44
N GLY A 36 2.79 -4.08 11.51
CA GLY A 36 3.62 -4.65 10.46
C GLY A 36 3.87 -6.13 10.73
N ASP A 37 3.68 -7.00 9.73
CA ASP A 37 3.94 -8.44 9.88
C ASP A 37 5.29 -8.85 9.29
N SER A 38 6.37 -8.15 9.68
CA SER A 38 7.72 -8.35 9.14
C SER A 38 8.29 -9.74 9.38
N ALA A 39 7.89 -10.42 10.47
CA ALA A 39 8.31 -11.81 10.73
C ALA A 39 7.79 -12.79 9.66
N ASN A 40 6.70 -12.45 8.97
CA ASN A 40 6.11 -13.23 7.89
C ASN A 40 6.29 -12.59 6.51
N ALA A 41 7.01 -11.46 6.41
CA ALA A 41 7.32 -10.82 5.13
C ALA A 41 8.24 -11.70 4.26
N PRO A 42 8.19 -11.55 2.93
CA PRO A 42 7.22 -10.80 2.14
C PRO A 42 5.97 -11.63 1.79
N TYR A 43 4.78 -11.02 1.83
CA TYR A 43 3.55 -11.71 1.42
C TYR A 43 3.50 -12.01 -0.09
N GLY A 44 4.21 -11.26 -0.89
CA GLY A 44 4.24 -11.38 -2.34
C GLY A 44 4.76 -12.70 -2.91
N THR A 45 5.41 -13.52 -2.08
CA THR A 45 5.95 -14.85 -2.43
C THR A 45 5.16 -16.01 -1.83
N LYS A 46 4.17 -15.73 -0.97
CA LYS A 46 3.33 -16.73 -0.30
C LYS A 46 2.17 -17.18 -1.18
N SER A 47 1.46 -18.24 -0.78
CA SER A 47 0.20 -18.61 -1.40
C SER A 47 -0.94 -17.67 -0.95
N PRO A 48 -2.01 -17.51 -1.76
CA PRO A 48 -3.19 -16.73 -1.35
C PRO A 48 -3.79 -17.21 -0.03
N GLU A 49 -3.82 -18.52 0.21
CA GLU A 49 -4.33 -19.15 1.43
C GLU A 49 -3.54 -18.69 2.66
N GLN A 50 -2.21 -18.75 2.57
CA GLN A 50 -1.32 -18.29 3.66
C GLN A 50 -1.54 -16.80 3.97
N VAL A 51 -1.70 -15.98 2.93
CA VAL A 51 -1.95 -14.54 3.11
C VAL A 51 -3.30 -14.31 3.78
N ARG A 52 -4.35 -15.09 3.43
CA ARG A 52 -5.67 -15.00 4.07
C ARG A 52 -5.59 -15.34 5.57
N GLU A 53 -4.96 -16.47 5.90
CA GLU A 53 -4.79 -16.91 7.30
C GLU A 53 -4.06 -15.87 8.15
N LEU A 54 -2.94 -15.33 7.66
CA LEU A 54 -2.18 -14.28 8.34
C LEU A 54 -3.00 -13.00 8.53
N SER A 55 -3.73 -12.60 7.49
CA SER A 55 -4.56 -11.39 7.53
C SER A 55 -5.74 -11.54 8.50
N ASP A 56 -6.35 -12.72 8.57
CA ASP A 56 -7.45 -13.01 9.50
C ASP A 56 -7.00 -12.90 10.96
N VAL A 57 -5.85 -13.46 11.30
CA VAL A 57 -5.27 -13.37 12.65
C VAL A 57 -5.05 -11.90 13.06
N ILE A 58 -4.57 -11.06 12.15
CA ILE A 58 -4.32 -9.65 12.42
C ILE A 58 -5.63 -8.88 12.59
N VAL A 59 -6.60 -9.08 11.69
CA VAL A 59 -7.91 -8.41 11.76
C VAL A 59 -8.65 -8.80 13.03
N LYS A 60 -8.64 -10.08 13.40
CA LYS A 60 -9.23 -10.56 14.66
C LYS A 60 -8.64 -9.83 15.88
N ARG A 61 -7.31 -9.68 15.92
CA ARG A 61 -6.63 -8.93 17.00
C ARG A 61 -7.10 -7.47 17.04
N PHE A 62 -7.24 -6.80 15.90
CA PHE A 62 -7.75 -5.42 15.85
C PHE A 62 -9.20 -5.31 16.33
N VAL A 63 -10.05 -6.27 15.97
CA VAL A 63 -11.44 -6.33 16.48
C VAL A 63 -11.48 -6.48 17.99
N GLU A 64 -10.63 -7.35 18.56
CA GLU A 64 -10.48 -7.52 20.00
C GLU A 64 -9.96 -6.24 20.70
N GLN A 65 -9.20 -5.40 20.01
CA GLN A 65 -8.74 -4.08 20.48
C GLN A 65 -9.80 -2.97 20.30
N GLY A 66 -10.96 -3.28 19.72
CA GLY A 66 -12.07 -2.34 19.58
C GLY A 66 -11.86 -1.27 18.51
N VAL A 67 -11.10 -1.55 17.45
CA VAL A 67 -10.93 -0.62 16.34
C VAL A 67 -12.26 -0.33 15.65
N LYS A 68 -12.45 0.90 15.17
CA LYS A 68 -13.67 1.31 14.45
C LYS A 68 -13.68 0.98 12.96
N ALA A 69 -12.50 0.72 12.38
CA ALA A 69 -12.28 0.28 11.00
C ALA A 69 -10.89 -0.36 10.87
N VAL A 70 -10.71 -1.19 9.85
CA VAL A 70 -9.39 -1.74 9.47
C VAL A 70 -9.02 -1.29 8.06
N VAL A 71 -7.78 -0.85 7.88
CA VAL A 71 -7.15 -0.61 6.57
C VAL A 71 -6.14 -1.71 6.30
N ILE A 72 -6.34 -2.45 5.22
CA ILE A 72 -5.38 -3.40 4.69
C ILE A 72 -4.41 -2.61 3.81
N ALA A 73 -3.33 -2.13 4.41
CA ALA A 73 -2.34 -1.28 3.72
C ALA A 73 -1.38 -2.09 2.83
N CYS A 74 -1.61 -3.37 2.64
CA CYS A 74 -0.85 -4.27 1.77
C CYS A 74 -1.65 -4.58 0.50
N ASN A 75 -1.12 -4.25 -0.68
CA ASN A 75 -1.79 -4.56 -1.95
C ASN A 75 -1.97 -6.07 -2.14
N THR A 76 -0.97 -6.86 -1.74
CA THR A 76 -1.02 -8.32 -1.80
C THR A 76 -2.13 -8.88 -0.90
N ALA A 77 -2.21 -8.44 0.36
CA ALA A 77 -3.25 -8.86 1.29
C ALA A 77 -4.64 -8.36 0.85
N THR A 78 -4.73 -7.13 0.33
CA THR A 78 -5.97 -6.61 -0.25
C THR A 78 -6.51 -7.51 -1.36
N SER A 79 -5.64 -7.93 -2.29
CA SER A 79 -6.04 -8.79 -3.41
C SER A 79 -6.47 -10.17 -2.93
N ALA A 80 -5.73 -10.77 -1.99
CA ALA A 80 -5.94 -12.14 -1.53
C ALA A 80 -7.06 -12.28 -0.49
N ALA A 81 -7.20 -11.34 0.45
CA ALA A 81 -7.99 -11.52 1.67
C ALA A 81 -9.19 -10.57 1.84
N ALA A 82 -9.20 -9.38 1.22
CA ALA A 82 -10.14 -8.33 1.59
C ALA A 82 -11.62 -8.72 1.48
N ASN A 83 -12.02 -9.55 0.52
CA ASN A 83 -13.43 -9.95 0.38
C ASN A 83 -13.85 -10.87 1.51
N GLU A 84 -13.05 -11.91 1.79
CA GLU A 84 -13.33 -12.87 2.86
C GLU A 84 -13.38 -12.19 4.23
N LEU A 85 -12.46 -11.26 4.48
CA LEU A 85 -12.45 -10.47 5.72
C LEU A 85 -13.71 -9.60 5.86
N ARG A 86 -14.18 -8.98 4.76
CA ARG A 86 -15.44 -8.21 4.76
C ARG A 86 -16.68 -9.06 5.01
N ASP A 87 -16.66 -10.31 4.57
CA ASP A 87 -17.74 -11.26 4.79
C ASP A 87 -17.71 -11.82 6.23
N THR A 88 -16.55 -11.81 6.88
CA THR A 88 -16.34 -12.39 8.21
C THR A 88 -16.55 -11.40 9.35
N TYR A 89 -16.14 -10.13 9.18
CA TYR A 89 -16.12 -9.14 10.26
C TYR A 89 -17.13 -8.01 10.04
N ASP A 90 -17.91 -7.69 11.07
CA ASP A 90 -18.93 -6.62 11.05
C ASP A 90 -18.34 -5.23 11.36
N ILE A 91 -17.19 -4.92 10.75
CA ILE A 91 -16.56 -3.59 10.79
C ILE A 91 -16.10 -3.18 9.38
N PRO A 92 -15.99 -1.89 9.07
CA PRO A 92 -15.44 -1.45 7.80
C PRO A 92 -14.03 -1.98 7.57
N ILE A 93 -13.82 -2.69 6.45
CA ILE A 93 -12.49 -3.17 6.02
C ILE A 93 -12.17 -2.53 4.67
N ILE A 94 -11.22 -1.62 4.70
CA ILE A 94 -10.75 -0.83 3.57
C ILE A 94 -9.50 -1.49 3.00
N GLY A 95 -9.52 -1.87 1.73
CA GLY A 95 -8.32 -2.33 1.02
C GLY A 95 -7.69 -1.20 0.23
N MET A 96 -6.47 -1.43 -0.27
CA MET A 96 -5.80 -0.48 -1.15
C MET A 96 -6.61 -0.22 -2.41
N GLU A 97 -6.78 1.05 -2.75
CA GLU A 97 -7.44 1.46 -3.99
C GLU A 97 -6.54 1.24 -5.22
N PRO A 98 -7.11 0.79 -6.34
CA PRO A 98 -6.31 0.45 -7.52
C PRO A 98 -5.84 1.72 -8.27
N ALA A 99 -4.57 2.07 -8.10
CA ALA A 99 -3.93 3.21 -8.74
C ALA A 99 -3.86 3.11 -10.29
N LEU A 100 -3.98 1.90 -10.85
CA LEU A 100 -4.00 1.70 -12.30
C LEU A 100 -5.15 2.46 -12.98
N LYS A 101 -6.34 2.51 -12.36
CA LYS A 101 -7.44 3.30 -12.90
C LYS A 101 -7.08 4.77 -13.02
N VAL A 102 -6.45 5.33 -11.97
CA VAL A 102 -6.01 6.73 -11.97
C VAL A 102 -4.99 6.99 -13.07
N ALA A 103 -4.04 6.07 -13.29
CA ALA A 103 -3.05 6.17 -14.36
C ALA A 103 -3.70 6.21 -15.74
N CYS A 104 -4.65 5.33 -16.01
CA CYS A 104 -5.36 5.26 -17.29
C CYS A 104 -6.25 6.50 -17.53
N ASP A 105 -6.99 6.94 -16.53
CA ASP A 105 -7.90 8.10 -16.63
C ASP A 105 -7.16 9.42 -16.91
N ARG A 106 -5.87 9.54 -16.53
CA ARG A 106 -5.02 10.73 -16.82
C ARG A 106 -4.91 11.04 -18.31
N GLY A 107 -5.04 10.03 -19.17
CA GLY A 107 -4.96 10.22 -20.62
C GLY A 107 -6.14 10.99 -21.22
N HIS A 108 -7.22 11.25 -20.46
CA HIS A 108 -8.43 11.90 -20.97
C HIS A 108 -8.90 11.31 -22.31
N GLY A 109 -8.94 9.99 -22.39
CA GLY A 109 -9.32 9.25 -23.60
C GLY A 109 -8.18 8.96 -24.58
N LYS A 110 -6.95 9.39 -24.30
CA LYS A 110 -5.76 9.00 -25.08
C LYS A 110 -5.14 7.74 -24.52
N ARG A 111 -4.60 6.91 -25.41
CA ARG A 111 -3.85 5.71 -25.01
C ARG A 111 -2.68 6.09 -24.11
N GLN A 112 -2.56 5.38 -22.99
CA GLN A 112 -1.48 5.54 -22.03
C GLN A 112 -0.57 4.31 -22.04
N HIS A 113 0.74 4.52 -21.84
CA HIS A 113 1.73 3.49 -21.58
C HIS A 113 2.05 3.49 -20.08
N VAL A 114 1.62 2.46 -19.38
CA VAL A 114 1.66 2.40 -17.92
C VAL A 114 2.47 1.21 -17.47
N ILE A 115 3.55 1.42 -16.72
CA ILE A 115 4.23 0.34 -16.00
C ILE A 115 3.54 0.17 -14.65
N VAL A 116 3.17 -1.06 -14.30
CA VAL A 116 2.65 -1.40 -12.97
C VAL A 116 3.69 -2.21 -12.22
N ALA A 117 4.46 -1.52 -11.39
CA ALA A 117 5.41 -2.14 -10.48
C ALA A 117 4.67 -2.71 -9.27
N ALA A 118 4.73 -4.02 -9.05
CA ALA A 118 4.05 -4.67 -7.94
C ALA A 118 4.77 -5.96 -7.51
N THR A 119 4.23 -6.63 -6.47
CA THR A 119 4.74 -7.95 -6.09
C THR A 119 4.28 -9.03 -7.07
N PRO A 120 5.04 -10.13 -7.21
CA PRO A 120 4.66 -11.24 -8.09
C PRO A 120 3.26 -11.81 -7.78
N LEU A 121 2.86 -11.90 -6.51
CA LEU A 121 1.52 -12.38 -6.14
C LEU A 121 0.45 -11.39 -6.56
N THR A 122 0.61 -10.08 -6.28
CA THR A 122 -0.36 -9.06 -6.68
C THR A 122 -0.65 -9.11 -8.18
N LEU A 123 0.38 -9.24 -9.01
CA LEU A 123 0.22 -9.29 -10.47
C LEU A 123 -0.48 -10.56 -10.98
N ARG A 124 -0.37 -11.68 -10.23
CA ARG A 124 -1.02 -12.95 -10.58
C ARG A 124 -2.44 -13.10 -10.05
N GLU A 125 -2.82 -12.27 -9.06
CA GLU A 125 -4.14 -12.35 -8.46
C GLU A 125 -5.25 -12.00 -9.46
N ARG A 126 -6.34 -12.79 -9.42
CA ARG A 126 -7.47 -12.65 -10.35
C ARG A 126 -8.07 -11.24 -10.37
N LYS A 127 -8.14 -10.58 -9.22
CA LYS A 127 -8.68 -9.20 -9.13
C LYS A 127 -7.84 -8.24 -9.96
N PHE A 128 -6.51 -8.34 -9.88
CA PHE A 128 -5.62 -7.50 -10.65
C PHE A 128 -5.66 -7.84 -12.13
N ALA A 129 -5.73 -9.13 -12.49
CA ALA A 129 -5.89 -9.56 -13.88
C ALA A 129 -7.19 -9.01 -14.51
N VAL A 130 -8.31 -9.08 -13.79
CA VAL A 130 -9.60 -8.51 -14.25
C VAL A 130 -9.49 -6.97 -14.39
N LEU A 131 -8.79 -6.30 -13.48
CA LEU A 131 -8.58 -4.86 -13.56
C LEU A 131 -7.75 -4.49 -14.82
N MET A 132 -6.64 -5.18 -15.05
CA MET A 132 -5.83 -4.98 -16.26
C MET A 132 -6.62 -5.25 -17.54
N ASP A 133 -7.42 -6.32 -17.57
CA ASP A 133 -8.25 -6.68 -18.72
C ASP A 133 -9.25 -5.59 -19.12
N ARG A 134 -9.71 -4.81 -18.16
CA ARG A 134 -10.61 -3.67 -18.41
C ARG A 134 -9.96 -2.52 -19.17
N PHE A 135 -8.65 -2.35 -18.99
CA PHE A 135 -7.91 -1.20 -19.51
C PHE A 135 -7.00 -1.53 -20.69
N LYS A 136 -6.64 -2.80 -20.89
CA LYS A 136 -5.68 -3.20 -21.93
C LYS A 136 -6.17 -2.98 -23.38
N ALA A 137 -7.48 -2.84 -23.59
CA ALA A 137 -8.01 -2.53 -24.91
C ALA A 137 -7.65 -1.10 -25.36
N ASP A 138 -7.66 -0.15 -24.41
CA ASP A 138 -7.48 1.27 -24.66
C ASP A 138 -6.07 1.78 -24.28
N HIS A 139 -5.33 1.03 -23.45
CA HIS A 139 -4.03 1.42 -22.94
C HIS A 139 -3.01 0.29 -23.11
N THR A 140 -1.72 0.62 -23.07
CA THR A 140 -0.61 -0.35 -23.02
C THR A 140 -0.14 -0.46 -21.58
N ILE A 141 -0.31 -1.64 -20.96
CA ILE A 141 0.01 -1.86 -19.56
C ILE A 141 1.11 -2.90 -19.46
N PHE A 142 2.19 -2.56 -18.78
CA PHE A 142 3.36 -3.39 -18.55
C PHE A 142 3.38 -3.82 -17.08
N PRO A 143 3.02 -5.07 -16.75
CA PRO A 143 3.15 -5.58 -15.38
C PRO A 143 4.63 -5.88 -15.09
N GLU A 144 5.20 -5.23 -14.10
CA GLU A 144 6.60 -5.42 -13.71
C GLU A 144 6.71 -5.94 -12.26
N PRO A 145 7.10 -7.21 -12.05
CA PRO A 145 7.29 -7.77 -10.73
C PRO A 145 8.64 -7.30 -10.14
N CYS A 146 8.59 -6.55 -9.03
CA CYS A 146 9.77 -5.96 -8.38
C CYS A 146 9.96 -6.47 -6.93
N PRO A 147 10.20 -7.78 -6.68
CA PRO A 147 10.32 -8.30 -5.31
C PRO A 147 11.51 -7.71 -4.54
N GLY A 148 12.64 -7.43 -5.19
CA GLY A 148 13.83 -6.88 -4.55
C GLY A 148 13.63 -5.50 -3.92
N LEU A 149 12.67 -4.70 -4.43
CA LEU A 149 12.35 -3.40 -3.83
C LEU A 149 11.70 -3.53 -2.44
N VAL A 150 10.99 -4.62 -2.16
CA VAL A 150 10.46 -4.89 -0.82
C VAL A 150 11.60 -5.18 0.15
N GLU A 151 12.54 -6.02 -0.26
CA GLU A 151 13.67 -6.47 0.56
C GLU A 151 14.57 -5.29 0.98
N ILE A 152 14.86 -4.36 0.08
CA ILE A 152 15.66 -3.16 0.36
C ILE A 152 15.05 -2.35 1.51
N VAL A 153 13.72 -2.14 1.52
CA VAL A 153 13.04 -1.41 2.61
C VAL A 153 13.11 -2.21 3.91
N GLU A 154 12.75 -3.49 3.90
CA GLU A 154 12.73 -4.35 5.10
C GLU A 154 14.13 -4.54 5.70
N HIS A 155 15.18 -4.44 4.89
CA HIS A 155 16.58 -4.50 5.35
C HIS A 155 17.15 -3.13 5.75
N GLY A 156 16.43 -2.04 5.55
CA GLY A 156 16.89 -0.69 5.90
C GLY A 156 17.96 -0.13 4.96
N GLN A 157 17.95 -0.56 3.70
CA GLN A 157 18.93 -0.16 2.68
C GLN A 157 18.41 0.94 1.74
N LEU A 158 17.27 1.57 2.11
CA LEU A 158 16.62 2.58 1.26
C LEU A 158 17.48 3.84 1.04
N ASP A 159 18.43 4.13 1.93
CA ASP A 159 19.34 5.26 1.82
C ASP A 159 20.65 4.93 1.06
N ASP A 160 20.84 3.66 0.66
CA ASP A 160 21.94 3.24 -0.22
C ASP A 160 21.54 3.49 -1.68
N HIS A 161 21.86 4.69 -2.17
CA HIS A 161 21.51 5.14 -3.52
C HIS A 161 21.96 4.14 -4.60
N ASP A 162 23.18 3.61 -4.50
CA ASP A 162 23.72 2.71 -5.52
C ASP A 162 23.00 1.36 -5.54
N VAL A 163 22.60 0.84 -4.37
CA VAL A 163 21.81 -0.39 -4.27
C VAL A 163 20.42 -0.16 -4.85
N VAL A 164 19.77 0.95 -4.50
CA VAL A 164 18.43 1.28 -4.98
C VAL A 164 18.41 1.47 -6.49
N MET A 165 19.28 2.35 -7.03
CA MET A 165 19.31 2.65 -8.47
C MET A 165 19.69 1.43 -9.30
N ARG A 166 20.68 0.63 -8.86
CA ARG A 166 21.03 -0.61 -9.54
C ARG A 166 19.83 -1.57 -9.61
N THR A 167 19.07 -1.68 -8.53
CA THR A 167 17.88 -2.55 -8.49
C THR A 167 16.76 -2.01 -9.39
N LEU A 168 16.53 -0.70 -9.41
CA LEU A 168 15.59 -0.08 -10.33
C LEU A 168 15.98 -0.31 -11.79
N HIS A 169 17.25 -0.09 -12.15
CA HIS A 169 17.76 -0.36 -13.50
C HIS A 169 17.57 -1.82 -13.91
N GLN A 170 17.76 -2.81 -13.01
CA GLN A 170 17.51 -4.22 -13.33
C GLN A 170 16.07 -4.49 -13.79
N TYR A 171 15.08 -3.76 -13.24
CA TYR A 171 13.69 -3.94 -13.61
C TYR A 171 13.26 -3.05 -14.79
N PHE A 172 13.77 -1.82 -14.88
CA PHE A 172 13.20 -0.80 -15.77
C PHE A 172 13.98 -0.57 -17.06
N ASP A 173 15.26 -0.95 -17.18
CA ASP A 173 16.07 -0.75 -18.40
C ASP A 173 15.57 -1.52 -19.62
N GLN A 174 14.69 -2.49 -19.44
CA GLN A 174 14.05 -3.21 -20.53
C GLN A 174 12.98 -2.39 -21.27
N TYR A 175 12.56 -1.26 -20.70
CA TYR A 175 11.54 -0.37 -21.27
C TYR A 175 12.18 0.88 -21.89
N ASP A 176 11.60 1.37 -22.98
CA ASP A 176 11.87 2.74 -23.45
C ASP A 176 11.12 3.72 -22.55
N LEU A 177 11.78 4.16 -21.49
CA LEU A 177 11.19 5.04 -20.48
C LEU A 177 10.73 6.38 -21.04
N SER A 178 11.26 6.82 -22.19
CA SER A 178 10.82 8.06 -22.85
C SER A 178 9.39 7.99 -23.39
N THR A 179 8.86 6.77 -23.55
CA THR A 179 7.49 6.52 -24.05
C THR A 179 6.49 6.24 -22.92
N ILE A 180 6.95 6.17 -21.67
CA ILE A 180 6.10 5.83 -20.52
C ILE A 180 5.39 7.07 -19.99
N ASP A 181 4.06 7.02 -19.90
CA ASP A 181 3.22 8.09 -19.37
C ASP A 181 3.10 8.05 -17.85
N SER A 182 3.17 6.84 -17.26
CA SER A 182 3.11 6.69 -15.79
C SER A 182 3.67 5.37 -15.29
N VAL A 183 4.18 5.42 -14.05
CA VAL A 183 4.52 4.23 -13.25
C VAL A 183 3.56 4.17 -12.06
N VAL A 184 2.86 3.04 -11.94
CA VAL A 184 2.00 2.73 -10.80
C VAL A 184 2.80 1.97 -9.76
N LEU A 185 2.87 2.53 -8.55
CA LEU A 185 3.48 1.90 -7.38
C LEU A 185 2.45 0.97 -6.72
N GLY A 186 2.36 -0.26 -7.23
CA GLY A 186 1.39 -1.29 -6.81
C GLY A 186 1.80 -2.04 -5.54
N CYS A 187 2.70 -1.48 -4.75
CA CYS A 187 3.13 -1.97 -3.46
C CYS A 187 3.41 -0.77 -2.53
N THR A 188 2.98 -0.84 -1.28
CA THR A 188 3.17 0.22 -0.27
C THR A 188 4.64 0.53 0.01
N HIS A 189 5.51 -0.47 -0.08
CA HIS A 189 6.96 -0.28 0.02
C HIS A 189 7.51 0.63 -1.08
N PHE A 190 6.91 0.59 -2.27
CA PHE A 190 7.43 1.33 -3.42
C PHE A 190 7.19 2.84 -3.33
N VAL A 191 6.29 3.28 -2.46
CA VAL A 191 6.04 4.70 -2.20
C VAL A 191 7.30 5.40 -1.67
N PHE A 192 8.16 4.68 -0.93
CA PHE A 192 9.41 5.21 -0.41
C PHE A 192 10.49 5.45 -1.48
N TYR A 193 10.31 4.91 -2.69
CA TYR A 193 11.22 5.12 -3.83
C TYR A 193 10.81 6.28 -4.74
N ARG A 194 9.84 7.11 -4.35
CA ARG A 194 9.29 8.15 -5.22
C ARG A 194 10.38 9.07 -5.81
N ASP A 195 11.37 9.48 -5.01
CA ASP A 195 12.46 10.34 -5.46
C ASP A 195 13.41 9.60 -6.42
N TYR A 196 13.71 8.34 -6.17
CA TYR A 196 14.49 7.49 -7.07
C TYR A 196 13.76 7.24 -8.41
N PHE A 197 12.44 7.07 -8.37
CA PHE A 197 11.65 7.02 -9.61
C PHE A 197 11.66 8.35 -10.35
N ARG A 198 11.73 9.49 -9.65
CA ARG A 198 11.91 10.80 -10.30
C ARG A 198 13.25 10.94 -10.98
N GLU A 199 14.32 10.38 -10.43
CA GLU A 199 15.63 10.35 -11.05
C GLU A 199 15.66 9.43 -12.29
N LEU A 200 14.96 8.30 -12.25
CA LEU A 200 14.94 7.30 -13.31
C LEU A 200 14.05 7.69 -14.49
N LEU A 201 12.92 8.33 -14.23
CA LEU A 201 11.86 8.59 -15.22
C LEU A 201 11.94 9.99 -15.81
N PRO A 202 11.49 10.21 -17.04
CA PRO A 202 11.34 11.57 -17.58
C PRO A 202 10.34 12.38 -16.73
N ASP A 203 10.54 13.70 -16.66
CA ASP A 203 9.68 14.63 -15.90
C ASP A 203 8.19 14.55 -16.29
N THR A 204 7.90 14.14 -17.52
CA THR A 204 6.55 13.97 -18.03
C THR A 204 5.82 12.75 -17.48
N ALA A 205 6.56 11.73 -17.02
CA ALA A 205 5.97 10.52 -16.48
C ALA A 205 5.41 10.74 -15.07
N ALA A 206 4.16 10.29 -14.85
CA ALA A 206 3.53 10.37 -13.54
C ALA A 206 3.92 9.18 -12.67
N ILE A 207 4.12 9.42 -11.37
CA ILE A 207 4.31 8.38 -10.36
C ILE A 207 3.05 8.35 -9.51
N ILE A 208 2.33 7.23 -9.53
CA ILE A 208 0.98 7.10 -8.97
C ILE A 208 0.94 5.91 -8.01
N ASP A 209 0.37 6.12 -6.83
CA ASP A 209 0.09 5.06 -5.85
C ASP A 209 -1.37 5.09 -5.39
N GLY A 210 -1.75 4.15 -4.54
CA GLY A 210 -3.12 4.01 -4.04
C GLY A 210 -3.38 4.66 -2.67
N ASN A 211 -2.38 5.27 -2.02
CA ASN A 211 -2.50 5.71 -0.64
C ASN A 211 -3.57 6.79 -0.47
N GLU A 212 -3.48 7.89 -1.25
CA GLU A 212 -4.46 8.98 -1.19
C GLU A 212 -5.90 8.49 -1.46
N GLY A 213 -6.08 7.64 -2.49
CA GLY A 213 -7.39 7.06 -2.80
C GLY A 213 -7.93 6.21 -1.65
N THR A 214 -7.08 5.40 -1.03
CA THR A 214 -7.44 4.54 0.11
C THR A 214 -7.84 5.36 1.33
N VAL A 215 -7.06 6.39 1.68
CA VAL A 215 -7.34 7.25 2.84
C VAL A 215 -8.59 8.08 2.63
N ARG A 216 -8.79 8.63 1.44
CA ARG A 216 -10.04 9.33 1.08
C ARG A 216 -11.25 8.41 1.19
N HIS A 217 -11.14 7.15 0.71
CA HIS A 217 -12.22 6.17 0.83
C HIS A 217 -12.52 5.84 2.30
N LEU A 218 -11.49 5.66 3.13
CA LEU A 218 -11.63 5.48 4.58
C LEU A 218 -12.40 6.65 5.20
N GLY A 219 -12.03 7.90 4.89
CA GLY A 219 -12.69 9.10 5.39
C GLY A 219 -14.19 9.14 5.04
N VAL A 220 -14.53 8.86 3.76
CA VAL A 220 -15.93 8.80 3.30
C VAL A 220 -16.72 7.72 4.05
N VAL A 221 -16.14 6.55 4.28
CA VAL A 221 -16.80 5.46 5.02
C VAL A 221 -17.02 5.86 6.47
N LEU A 222 -16.00 6.38 7.16
CA LEU A 222 -16.14 6.82 8.56
C LEU A 222 -17.16 7.96 8.72
N GLU A 223 -17.16 8.92 7.80
CA GLU A 223 -18.14 10.02 7.78
C GLU A 223 -19.56 9.48 7.59
N SER A 224 -19.78 8.59 6.63
CA SER A 224 -21.11 7.99 6.37
C SER A 224 -21.67 7.21 7.56
N LEU A 225 -20.80 6.67 8.40
CA LEU A 225 -21.13 5.94 9.61
C LEU A 225 -21.21 6.86 10.86
N GLY A 226 -20.86 8.15 10.71
CA GLY A 226 -20.73 9.08 11.84
C GLY A 226 -19.65 8.68 12.84
N LYS A 227 -18.58 8.04 12.36
CA LYS A 227 -17.49 7.48 13.19
C LYS A 227 -16.16 8.25 13.09
N LEU A 228 -16.12 9.40 12.40
CA LEU A 228 -14.93 10.26 12.45
C LEU A 228 -14.63 10.68 13.90
N ALA A 229 -13.35 10.83 14.21
CA ALA A 229 -12.92 11.37 15.50
C ALA A 229 -13.46 12.80 15.69
N PRO A 230 -13.74 13.23 16.93
CA PRO A 230 -14.06 14.63 17.22
C PRO A 230 -12.90 15.56 16.79
N GLU A 231 -13.23 16.80 16.44
CA GLU A 231 -12.23 17.80 16.02
C GLU A 231 -11.19 18.13 17.12
N ASP A 232 -11.55 17.94 18.38
CA ASP A 232 -10.71 18.16 19.55
C ASP A 232 -9.98 16.87 20.03
N ALA A 233 -10.15 15.75 19.33
CA ALA A 233 -9.43 14.51 19.67
C ALA A 233 -7.95 14.63 19.31
N GLU A 234 -7.11 14.09 20.19
CA GLU A 234 -5.68 13.97 19.95
C GLU A 234 -5.42 12.68 19.14
N GLY A 235 -5.04 12.86 17.88
CA GLY A 235 -4.66 11.77 17.01
C GLY A 235 -3.23 11.31 17.24
N GLY A 236 -2.88 10.18 16.64
CA GLY A 236 -1.51 9.65 16.74
C GLY A 236 -1.35 8.34 16.00
N ILE A 237 -0.10 7.85 15.94
CA ILE A 237 0.22 6.54 15.36
C ILE A 237 0.99 5.73 16.38
N GLU A 238 0.45 4.58 16.74
CA GLU A 238 1.15 3.55 17.53
C GLU A 238 1.69 2.49 16.56
N LEU A 239 3.01 2.31 16.53
CA LEU A 239 3.68 1.32 15.69
C LEU A 239 3.91 0.03 16.47
N THR A 240 3.42 -1.07 15.92
CA THR A 240 3.71 -2.43 16.41
C THR A 240 4.14 -3.32 15.24
N ASN A 241 4.88 -4.40 15.55
CA ASN A 241 5.39 -5.32 14.53
C ASN A 241 5.46 -6.75 15.07
N SER A 242 5.31 -7.75 14.20
CA SER A 242 5.51 -9.16 14.57
C SER A 242 6.99 -9.51 14.81
N ASP A 243 7.93 -8.81 14.15
CA ASP A 243 9.35 -8.81 14.51
C ASP A 243 9.59 -7.73 15.59
N THR A 244 9.81 -8.18 16.82
CA THR A 244 10.00 -7.32 17.99
C THR A 244 11.43 -6.83 18.18
N SER A 245 12.32 -7.01 17.19
CA SER A 245 13.70 -6.56 17.26
C SER A 245 13.80 -5.03 17.31
N ALA A 246 14.78 -4.50 18.05
CA ALA A 246 15.06 -3.07 18.10
C ALA A 246 15.36 -2.49 16.70
N ARG A 247 15.96 -3.28 15.82
CA ARG A 247 16.24 -2.89 14.43
C ARG A 247 14.96 -2.53 13.68
N ILE A 248 13.95 -3.41 13.72
CA ILE A 248 12.67 -3.15 13.03
C ILE A 248 11.93 -1.98 13.67
N ALA A 249 11.94 -1.85 14.98
CA ALA A 249 11.31 -0.71 15.65
C ALA A 249 11.95 0.63 15.23
N GLN A 250 13.28 0.70 15.19
CA GLN A 250 14.00 1.89 14.73
C GLN A 250 13.74 2.20 13.26
N LEU A 251 13.73 1.17 12.41
CA LEU A 251 13.46 1.34 10.98
C LEU A 251 12.02 1.79 10.73
N ALA A 252 11.03 1.22 11.43
CA ALA A 252 9.64 1.64 11.37
C ALA A 252 9.49 3.13 11.75
N GLN A 253 10.14 3.56 12.84
CA GLN A 253 10.12 4.96 13.26
C GLN A 253 10.77 5.86 12.21
N SER A 254 11.92 5.47 11.68
CA SER A 254 12.59 6.27 10.64
C SER A 254 11.74 6.43 9.37
N LEU A 255 10.98 5.41 8.96
CA LEU A 255 10.04 5.48 7.83
C LEU A 255 8.81 6.33 8.14
N LEU A 256 8.38 6.38 9.41
CA LEU A 256 7.28 7.26 9.85
C LEU A 256 7.66 8.74 9.82
N ASP A 257 8.93 9.05 10.07
CA ASP A 257 9.46 10.42 10.20
C ASP A 257 9.95 11.02 8.87
N ARG A 258 10.01 10.21 7.78
CA ARG A 258 10.30 10.69 6.42
C ARG A 258 9.14 11.56 5.92
#